data_ea68d10865b72b04a4417386ce2e27b6
#
_entry.id   ea68d10865b72b04a4417386ce2e27b6
#
_cell.length_a   1.000
_cell.length_b   1.000
_cell.length_c   1.000
_cell.angle_alpha   90.00
_cell.angle_beta   90.00
_cell.angle_gamma   90.00
#
_symmetry.space_group_name_H-M   'P 1'
#
loop_
_entity.id
_entity.type
_entity.pdbx_description
1 polymer ?
#
loop_
_entity_poly.entity_id
_entity_poly.type
_entity_poly.pdbx_seq_one_letter_code
_entity_poly.pdbx_strand_id
1 'polypeptide(L)'
;DDPGKIENRNEQISLVRTGKKEQFIPGTITKLYASANLQKFSGALQHSIQIAMNVPDETIISVLKGMIARPSRVSVMESGRVPLLWILGVYDNLIDCKTVQTKVTLPKNGELVLLKNSGHMGFIEEEELAVKVMTDFISKTQSHT
;
A
#
# COMPACT_ATOMS: atom_id res chain seq x y z
N ASP A 1 1.96 3.01 12.90
CA ASP A 1 0.70 2.29 13.16
C ASP A 1 0.05 2.81 14.44
N ASP A 2 -1.26 2.86 14.48
CA ASP A 2 -2.05 3.08 15.69
C ASP A 2 -2.09 1.79 16.56
N PRO A 3 -2.52 1.88 17.85
CA PRO A 3 -2.53 0.71 18.73
C PRO A 3 -3.30 -0.49 18.19
N GLY A 4 -4.45 -0.28 17.54
CA GLY A 4 -5.24 -1.38 16.97
C GLY A 4 -4.54 -2.08 15.79
N LYS A 5 -3.81 -1.32 14.96
CA LYS A 5 -2.98 -1.92 13.90
C LYS A 5 -1.80 -2.70 14.47
N ILE A 6 -1.20 -2.22 15.55
CA ILE A 6 -0.12 -2.94 16.25
C ILE A 6 -0.63 -4.27 16.82
N GLU A 7 -1.78 -4.27 17.49
CA GLU A 7 -2.41 -5.48 18.02
C GLU A 7 -2.69 -6.50 16.93
N ASN A 8 -3.36 -6.10 15.84
CA ASN A 8 -3.62 -6.96 14.68
C ASN A 8 -2.33 -7.55 14.10
N ARG A 9 -1.23 -6.77 13.98
CA ARG A 9 0.04 -7.31 13.50
C ARG A 9 0.65 -8.32 14.47
N ASN A 10 0.51 -8.13 15.77
CA ASN A 10 0.97 -9.11 16.77
C ASN A 10 0.17 -10.42 16.69
N GLU A 11 -1.15 -10.36 16.46
CA GLU A 11 -1.97 -11.55 16.19
C GLU A 11 -1.52 -12.29 14.94
N GLN A 12 -1.26 -11.56 13.84
CA GLN A 12 -0.73 -12.14 12.60
C GLN A 12 0.62 -12.82 12.83
N ILE A 13 1.54 -12.22 13.58
CA ILE A 13 2.82 -12.83 13.97
C ILE A 13 2.59 -14.13 14.76
N SER A 14 1.62 -14.15 15.67
CA SER A 14 1.27 -15.36 16.43
C SER A 14 0.75 -16.47 15.53
N LEU A 15 -0.12 -16.14 14.57
CA LEU A 15 -0.64 -17.11 13.58
C LEU A 15 0.49 -17.70 12.72
N VAL A 16 1.42 -16.88 12.26
CA VAL A 16 2.58 -17.37 11.49
C VAL A 16 3.43 -18.31 12.33
N ARG A 17 3.76 -17.96 13.58
CA ARG A 17 4.57 -18.79 14.48
C ARG A 17 3.94 -20.14 14.79
N THR A 18 2.62 -20.24 14.74
CA THR A 18 1.87 -21.47 14.98
C THR A 18 1.54 -22.23 13.70
N GLY A 19 2.13 -21.83 12.55
CA GLY A 19 1.92 -22.50 11.25
C GLY A 19 0.53 -22.28 10.66
N LYS A 20 -0.14 -21.14 10.99
CA LYS A 20 -1.53 -20.85 10.59
C LYS A 20 -1.63 -19.61 9.70
N LYS A 21 -0.58 -19.30 8.91
CA LYS A 21 -0.57 -18.13 8.02
C LYS A 21 -1.69 -18.16 6.98
N GLU A 22 -2.15 -19.32 6.58
CA GLU A 22 -3.27 -19.50 5.66
C GLU A 22 -4.60 -18.95 6.20
N GLN A 23 -4.73 -18.77 7.52
CA GLN A 23 -5.95 -18.22 8.13
C GLN A 23 -6.11 -16.71 7.93
N PHE A 24 -5.03 -15.99 7.65
CA PHE A 24 -5.10 -14.54 7.48
C PHE A 24 -4.58 -14.02 6.14
N ILE A 25 -3.58 -14.67 5.50
CA ILE A 25 -2.97 -14.18 4.26
C ILE A 25 -4.01 -13.95 3.16
N PRO A 26 -4.88 -14.93 2.81
CA PRO A 26 -5.85 -14.72 1.73
C PRO A 26 -6.76 -13.53 1.99
N GLY A 27 -7.27 -13.38 3.21
CA GLY A 27 -8.14 -12.27 3.60
C GLY A 27 -7.40 -10.92 3.59
N THR A 28 -6.13 -10.89 4.00
CA THR A 28 -5.31 -9.68 3.96
C THR A 28 -5.03 -9.24 2.52
N ILE A 29 -4.63 -10.17 1.65
CA ILE A 29 -4.36 -9.87 0.24
C ILE A 29 -5.65 -9.44 -0.50
N THR A 30 -6.78 -10.07 -0.21
CA THR A 30 -8.08 -9.67 -0.79
C THR A 30 -8.43 -8.21 -0.45
N LYS A 31 -8.14 -7.74 0.76
CA LYS A 31 -8.38 -6.34 1.17
C LYS A 31 -7.52 -5.31 0.45
N LEU A 32 -6.46 -5.72 -0.25
CA LEU A 32 -5.64 -4.82 -1.05
C LEU A 32 -6.36 -4.36 -2.33
N TYR A 33 -7.32 -5.13 -2.82
CA TYR A 33 -8.08 -4.78 -4.01
C TYR A 33 -9.38 -4.06 -3.66
N ALA A 34 -9.86 -3.19 -4.55
CA ALA A 34 -11.20 -2.63 -4.44
C ALA A 34 -12.23 -3.76 -4.55
N SER A 35 -13.24 -3.76 -3.67
CA SER A 35 -14.25 -4.85 -3.62
C SER A 35 -14.96 -5.08 -4.95
N ALA A 36 -15.22 -4.00 -5.69
CA ALA A 36 -15.84 -4.07 -7.04
C ALA A 36 -14.94 -4.75 -8.08
N ASN A 37 -13.64 -4.82 -7.83
CA ASN A 37 -12.65 -5.33 -8.77
C ASN A 37 -12.27 -6.80 -8.57
N LEU A 38 -12.69 -7.43 -7.48
CA LEU A 38 -12.28 -8.78 -7.10
C LEU A 38 -12.54 -9.82 -8.20
N GLN A 39 -13.69 -9.73 -8.88
CA GLN A 39 -14.02 -10.64 -9.97
C GLN A 39 -13.16 -10.36 -11.21
N LYS A 40 -13.05 -9.09 -11.60
CA LYS A 40 -12.28 -8.66 -12.78
C LYS A 40 -10.81 -9.04 -12.66
N PHE A 41 -10.21 -8.90 -11.48
CA PHE A 41 -8.79 -9.18 -11.22
C PHE A 41 -8.57 -10.49 -10.46
N SER A 42 -9.50 -11.45 -10.53
CA SER A 42 -9.41 -12.73 -9.79
C SER A 42 -8.11 -13.49 -10.05
N GLY A 43 -7.60 -13.49 -11.29
CA GLY A 43 -6.32 -14.11 -11.61
C GLY A 43 -5.13 -13.44 -10.93
N ALA A 44 -5.06 -12.11 -10.96
CA ALA A 44 -4.01 -11.33 -10.28
C ALA A 44 -4.11 -11.48 -8.74
N LEU A 45 -5.33 -11.49 -8.20
CA LEU A 45 -5.58 -11.76 -6.79
C LEU A 45 -5.06 -13.13 -6.36
N GLN A 46 -5.40 -14.19 -7.09
CA GLN A 46 -4.92 -15.55 -6.79
C GLN A 46 -3.41 -15.64 -6.89
N HIS A 47 -2.81 -15.03 -7.89
CA HIS A 47 -1.35 -14.97 -8.04
C HIS A 47 -0.70 -14.24 -6.84
N SER A 48 -1.26 -13.11 -6.40
CA SER A 48 -0.78 -12.38 -5.23
C SER A 48 -0.86 -13.21 -3.94
N ILE A 49 -1.96 -13.97 -3.76
CA ILE A 49 -2.10 -14.89 -2.63
C ILE A 49 -1.03 -15.99 -2.70
N GLN A 50 -0.81 -16.61 -3.87
CA GLN A 50 0.22 -17.63 -4.04
C GLN A 50 1.62 -17.10 -3.71
N ILE A 51 1.98 -15.90 -4.19
CA ILE A 51 3.24 -15.26 -3.84
C ILE A 51 3.36 -15.11 -2.33
N ALA A 52 2.35 -14.53 -1.67
CA ALA A 52 2.37 -14.29 -0.24
C ALA A 52 2.45 -15.59 0.59
N MET A 53 1.77 -16.65 0.15
CA MET A 53 1.81 -17.96 0.80
C MET A 53 3.20 -18.63 0.69
N ASN A 54 3.94 -18.37 -0.38
CA ASN A 54 5.28 -18.91 -0.59
C ASN A 54 6.38 -18.12 0.15
N VAL A 55 6.05 -16.96 0.74
CA VAL A 55 7.02 -16.22 1.56
C VAL A 55 7.36 -17.01 2.82
N PRO A 56 8.66 -17.18 3.17
CA PRO A 56 9.06 -17.86 4.40
C PRO A 56 8.47 -17.18 5.65
N ASP A 57 8.08 -17.97 6.62
CA ASP A 57 7.41 -17.48 7.84
C ASP A 57 8.26 -16.43 8.59
N GLU A 58 9.57 -16.66 8.71
CA GLU A 58 10.48 -15.71 9.34
C GLU A 58 10.53 -14.35 8.60
N THR A 59 10.38 -14.37 7.27
CA THR A 59 10.30 -13.14 6.47
C THR A 59 9.02 -12.38 6.77
N ILE A 60 7.87 -13.06 6.81
CA ILE A 60 6.58 -12.45 7.18
C ILE A 60 6.66 -11.83 8.57
N ILE A 61 7.19 -12.57 9.55
CA ILE A 61 7.36 -12.08 10.93
C ILE A 61 8.25 -10.83 10.97
N SER A 62 9.36 -10.85 10.23
CA SER A 62 10.31 -9.74 10.18
C SER A 62 9.69 -8.48 9.56
N VAL A 63 8.92 -8.63 8.48
CA VAL A 63 8.19 -7.53 7.85
C VAL A 63 7.14 -6.94 8.80
N LEU A 64 6.34 -7.78 9.45
CA LEU A 64 5.32 -7.32 10.41
C LEU A 64 5.94 -6.56 11.59
N LYS A 65 7.05 -7.07 12.15
CA LYS A 65 7.82 -6.36 13.20
C LYS A 65 8.38 -5.03 12.69
N GLY A 66 8.92 -4.99 11.48
CA GLY A 66 9.40 -3.76 10.86
C GLY A 66 8.29 -2.71 10.69
N MET A 67 7.09 -3.15 10.31
CA MET A 67 5.93 -2.27 10.22
C MET A 67 5.51 -1.70 11.58
N ILE A 68 5.56 -2.51 12.65
CA ILE A 68 5.29 -2.05 14.03
C ILE A 68 6.31 -1.02 14.48
N ALA A 69 7.61 -1.30 14.25
CA ALA A 69 8.71 -0.46 14.72
C ALA A 69 8.95 0.80 13.87
N ARG A 70 8.33 0.89 12.69
CA ARG A 70 8.58 1.98 11.75
C ARG A 70 8.18 3.34 12.34
N PRO A 71 9.13 4.30 12.47
CA PRO A 71 8.80 5.65 12.91
C PRO A 71 8.04 6.41 11.82
N SER A 72 7.28 7.43 12.24
CA SER A 72 6.65 8.36 11.29
C SER A 72 7.73 9.11 10.49
N ARG A 73 7.51 9.28 9.20
CA ARG A 73 8.37 10.05 8.28
C ARG A 73 7.60 11.18 7.59
N VAL A 74 6.45 11.54 8.14
CA VAL A 74 5.59 12.61 7.60
C VAL A 74 6.38 13.92 7.46
N SER A 75 7.15 14.31 8.47
CA SER A 75 7.97 15.53 8.44
C SER A 75 9.03 15.52 7.33
N VAL A 76 9.60 14.35 7.01
CA VAL A 76 10.56 14.22 5.89
C VAL A 76 9.87 14.50 4.56
N MET A 77 8.68 13.95 4.38
CA MET A 77 7.87 14.16 3.18
C MET A 77 7.42 15.61 3.06
N GLU A 78 6.87 16.19 4.12
CA GLU A 78 6.40 17.58 4.16
C GLU A 78 7.51 18.61 3.99
N SER A 79 8.78 18.24 4.25
CA SER A 79 9.94 19.11 4.07
C SER A 79 10.16 19.58 2.63
N GLY A 80 9.61 18.86 1.64
CA GLY A 80 9.74 19.19 0.22
C GLY A 80 11.17 19.17 -0.33
N ARG A 81 12.10 18.46 0.34
CA ARG A 81 13.50 18.37 -0.11
C ARG A 81 13.66 17.67 -1.45
N VAL A 82 12.74 16.78 -1.78
CA VAL A 82 12.68 16.08 -3.06
C VAL A 82 11.26 16.16 -3.61
N PRO A 83 11.07 16.11 -4.93
CA PRO A 83 9.75 15.99 -5.53
C PRO A 83 9.02 14.75 -5.00
N LEU A 84 7.72 14.89 -4.75
CA LEU A 84 6.88 13.84 -4.19
C LEU A 84 5.67 13.58 -5.08
N LEU A 85 5.45 12.33 -5.45
CA LEU A 85 4.21 11.88 -6.09
C LEU A 85 3.48 10.92 -5.16
N TRP A 86 2.24 11.26 -4.83
CA TRP A 86 1.31 10.36 -4.17
C TRP A 86 0.27 9.84 -5.15
N ILE A 87 0.14 8.51 -5.20
CA ILE A 87 -0.90 7.83 -5.97
C ILE A 87 -1.75 7.04 -4.96
N LEU A 88 -3.01 7.41 -4.79
CA LEU A 88 -3.92 6.81 -3.82
C LEU A 88 -5.13 6.21 -4.52
N GLY A 89 -5.49 4.98 -4.16
CA GLY A 89 -6.75 4.37 -4.58
C GLY A 89 -7.92 4.91 -3.76
N VAL A 90 -9.02 5.27 -4.43
CA VAL A 90 -10.22 5.81 -3.77
C VAL A 90 -10.90 4.75 -2.90
N TYR A 91 -10.78 3.47 -3.26
CA TYR A 91 -11.35 2.32 -2.57
C TYR A 91 -10.30 1.50 -1.78
N ASP A 92 -9.20 2.15 -1.38
CA ASP A 92 -8.18 1.49 -0.56
C ASP A 92 -8.72 1.23 0.86
N ASN A 93 -8.81 -0.06 1.21
CA ASN A 93 -9.32 -0.50 2.52
C ASN A 93 -8.26 -0.41 3.63
N LEU A 94 -6.98 -0.14 3.30
CA LEU A 94 -5.89 -0.03 4.27
C LEU A 94 -5.48 1.41 4.54
N ILE A 95 -5.51 2.24 3.50
CA ILE A 95 -5.10 3.64 3.54
C ILE A 95 -6.27 4.48 3.01
N ASP A 96 -7.09 4.98 3.92
CA ASP A 96 -8.18 5.87 3.55
C ASP A 96 -7.67 7.17 2.93
N CYS A 97 -7.91 7.34 1.64
CA CYS A 97 -7.40 8.48 0.86
C CYS A 97 -7.90 9.83 1.39
N LYS A 98 -9.10 9.90 1.99
CA LYS A 98 -9.63 11.12 2.59
C LYS A 98 -8.86 11.48 3.86
N THR A 99 -8.59 10.50 4.71
CA THR A 99 -7.76 10.69 5.91
C THR A 99 -6.36 11.16 5.56
N VAL A 100 -5.76 10.61 4.51
CA VAL A 100 -4.43 11.05 4.06
C VAL A 100 -4.47 12.50 3.60
N GLN A 101 -5.43 12.88 2.77
CA GLN A 101 -5.57 14.24 2.25
C GLN A 101 -5.82 15.29 3.35
N THR A 102 -6.46 14.89 4.45
CA THR A 102 -6.76 15.80 5.57
C THR A 102 -5.64 15.91 6.60
N LYS A 103 -4.85 14.84 6.77
CA LYS A 103 -3.81 14.76 7.82
C LYS A 103 -2.40 15.09 7.36
N VAL A 104 -2.17 15.13 6.06
CA VAL A 104 -0.84 15.35 5.51
C VAL A 104 -0.86 16.52 4.54
N THR A 105 0.05 17.47 4.79
CA THR A 105 0.25 18.61 3.90
C THR A 105 1.23 18.22 2.80
N LEU A 106 0.80 18.28 1.54
CA LEU A 106 1.72 18.09 0.42
C LEU A 106 2.70 19.26 0.34
N PRO A 107 4.00 18.99 0.12
CA PRO A 107 4.96 20.05 -0.16
C PRO A 107 4.65 20.74 -1.50
N LYS A 108 5.21 21.94 -1.72
CA LYS A 108 4.98 22.72 -2.95
C LYS A 108 5.34 21.96 -4.24
N ASN A 109 6.33 21.06 -4.16
CA ASN A 109 6.77 20.19 -5.24
C ASN A 109 6.13 18.77 -5.17
N GLY A 110 5.01 18.64 -4.46
CA GLY A 110 4.25 17.41 -4.32
C GLY A 110 3.06 17.38 -5.26
N GLU A 111 2.81 16.21 -5.86
CA GLU A 111 1.63 15.91 -6.67
C GLU A 111 0.81 14.80 -6.00
N LEU A 112 -0.52 14.91 -6.07
CA LEU A 112 -1.45 13.88 -5.61
C LEU A 112 -2.32 13.45 -6.78
N VAL A 113 -2.37 12.15 -7.03
CA VAL A 113 -3.27 11.54 -8.02
C VAL A 113 -4.16 10.51 -7.35
N LEU A 114 -5.46 10.58 -7.63
CA LEU A 114 -6.44 9.62 -7.16
C LEU A 114 -6.81 8.65 -8.28
N LEU A 115 -6.56 7.36 -8.04
CA LEU A 115 -7.07 6.27 -8.88
C LEU A 115 -8.52 5.98 -8.48
N LYS A 116 -9.45 6.36 -9.34
CA LYS A 116 -10.88 6.45 -8.98
C LYS A 116 -11.57 5.09 -8.84
N ASN A 117 -10.98 4.03 -9.40
CA ASN A 117 -11.56 2.70 -9.42
C ASN A 117 -10.68 1.65 -8.73
N SER A 118 -9.65 2.08 -7.99
CA SER A 118 -8.65 1.18 -7.38
C SER A 118 -8.72 1.16 -5.86
N GLY A 119 -8.31 0.02 -5.30
CA GLY A 119 -7.88 -0.13 -3.92
C GLY A 119 -6.40 0.16 -3.74
N HIS A 120 -5.73 -0.63 -2.91
CA HIS A 120 -4.29 -0.52 -2.64
C HIS A 120 -3.41 -0.99 -3.81
N MET A 121 -3.93 -1.85 -4.68
CA MET A 121 -3.22 -2.42 -5.83
C MET A 121 -3.45 -1.60 -7.12
N GLY A 122 -3.45 -0.27 -7.00
CA GLY A 122 -3.72 0.63 -8.11
C GLY A 122 -2.86 0.40 -9.36
N PHE A 123 -1.61 -0.07 -9.19
CA PHE A 123 -0.72 -0.44 -10.29
C PHE A 123 -1.13 -1.73 -11.04
N ILE A 124 -2.12 -2.48 -10.53
CA ILE A 124 -2.78 -3.60 -11.19
C ILE A 124 -4.18 -3.19 -11.67
N GLU A 125 -4.92 -2.48 -10.79
CA GLU A 125 -6.33 -2.20 -11.01
C GLU A 125 -6.57 -1.07 -12.04
N GLU A 126 -5.66 -0.09 -12.10
CA GLU A 126 -5.64 1.00 -13.10
C GLU A 126 -4.20 1.17 -13.64
N GLU A 127 -3.62 0.08 -14.17
CA GLU A 127 -2.22 -0.02 -14.59
C GLU A 127 -1.80 1.09 -15.55
N GLU A 128 -2.55 1.29 -16.63
CA GLU A 128 -2.22 2.29 -17.66
C GLU A 128 -2.12 3.70 -17.07
N LEU A 129 -3.08 4.06 -16.21
CA LEU A 129 -3.08 5.37 -15.55
C LEU A 129 -1.94 5.48 -14.54
N ALA A 130 -1.68 4.44 -13.76
CA ALA A 130 -0.58 4.44 -12.79
C ALA A 130 0.77 4.60 -13.48
N VAL A 131 1.03 3.83 -14.55
CA VAL A 131 2.27 3.93 -15.35
C VAL A 131 2.41 5.31 -15.98
N LYS A 132 1.33 5.84 -16.61
CA LYS A 132 1.34 7.18 -17.20
C LYS A 132 1.70 8.26 -16.18
N VAL A 133 1.05 8.26 -15.02
CA VAL A 133 1.28 9.25 -13.96
C VAL A 133 2.71 9.20 -13.45
N MET A 134 3.27 8.01 -13.21
CA MET A 134 4.65 7.84 -12.80
C MET A 134 5.64 8.34 -13.86
N THR A 135 5.42 7.99 -15.12
CA THR A 135 6.27 8.41 -16.25
C THR A 135 6.26 9.93 -16.43
N ASP A 136 5.07 10.54 -16.41
CA ASP A 136 4.92 11.99 -16.52
C ASP A 136 5.63 12.72 -15.37
N PHE A 137 5.50 12.22 -14.14
CA PHE A 137 6.17 12.79 -12.98
C PHE A 137 7.70 12.71 -13.07
N ILE A 138 8.24 11.55 -13.47
CA ILE A 138 9.68 11.37 -13.66
C ILE A 138 10.21 12.32 -14.73
N SER A 139 9.53 12.43 -15.86
CA SER A 139 9.93 13.31 -16.96
C SER A 139 9.97 14.79 -16.55
N LYS A 140 8.97 15.25 -15.79
CA LYS A 140 8.93 16.61 -15.25
C LYS A 140 10.09 16.90 -14.28
N THR A 141 10.41 15.95 -13.41
CA THR A 141 11.44 16.14 -12.39
C THR A 141 12.85 16.15 -12.98
N GLN A 142 13.09 15.40 -14.04
CA GLN A 142 14.38 15.40 -14.75
C GLN A 142 14.63 16.68 -15.56
N SER A 143 13.58 17.34 -16.02
CA SER A 143 13.68 18.59 -16.81
C SER A 143 14.04 19.82 -15.96
N HIS A 144 14.08 19.70 -14.64
CA HIS A 144 14.35 20.78 -13.69
C HIS A 144 15.69 20.61 -12.95
N THR A 145 16.49 19.60 -13.37
CA THR A 145 17.86 19.36 -12.89
C THR A 145 18.86 19.82 -13.93
#